data_0eca73f75ae62d1c051cbe9e48a8d9c5
#
_entry.id   0eca73f75ae62d1c051cbe9e48a8d9c5
#
_cell.length_a   1.000
_cell.length_b   1.000
_cell.length_c   1.000
_cell.angle_alpha   90.00
_cell.angle_beta   90.00
_cell.angle_gamma   90.00
#
_symmetry.space_group_name_H-M   'P 1'
#
loop_
_entity.id
_entity.type
_entity.pdbx_description
1 polymer ?
#
loop_
_entity_poly.entity_id
_entity_poly.type
_entity_poly.pdbx_seq_one_letter_code
_entity_poly.pdbx_strand_id
1 'polypeptide(L)'
;MSKERFFKGTFLLTSAGLISRIMGFFYRIFLSHTIGAEGIGLYQLVVPLQHLVLAMTTFGIQTALSRLISSHTALGEKKEAQDCFRIGTFLALFLSGIAAWSIFTFSDFFAVQILKEPATESLIRLLALSFPFASVHLCVNSYYLGLKKASFPAATQILEQLVRIFSTCLLWQICLSRNIAVTAMIAVAGSFLSELAAALCSFICISLNSSVSSHHIEKPVQKISEIGHMALPLTLNRLLLSVLAAIEVVLIPQCLRMYGLSPSEALSLYGVFTGMALPCILFPSTVTSSASVILMPSVAEMQALGHHKKIRYITRTTCTACILLGS
;
A
#
# COMPACT_ATOMS: atom_id res chain seq x y z
N MET A 1 14.90 -16.88 -19.00
CA MET A 1 15.26 -15.62 -18.33
C MET A 1 16.51 -15.86 -17.50
N SER A 2 17.53 -15.01 -17.58
CA SER A 2 18.76 -15.24 -16.79
C SER A 2 18.42 -15.07 -15.29
N LYS A 3 18.91 -15.99 -14.45
CA LYS A 3 18.80 -15.91 -12.98
C LYS A 3 19.19 -14.51 -12.48
N GLU A 4 20.17 -13.89 -13.12
CA GLU A 4 20.66 -12.55 -12.81
C GLU A 4 19.60 -11.44 -12.90
N ARG A 5 18.71 -11.45 -13.90
CA ARG A 5 17.62 -10.47 -14.02
C ARG A 5 16.58 -10.61 -12.92
N PHE A 6 16.29 -11.84 -12.50
CA PHE A 6 15.36 -12.10 -11.39
C PHE A 6 15.94 -11.55 -10.08
N PHE A 7 17.20 -11.83 -9.78
CA PHE A 7 17.86 -11.33 -8.56
C PHE A 7 17.96 -9.81 -8.55
N LYS A 8 18.35 -9.18 -9.67
CA LYS A 8 18.39 -7.71 -9.77
C LYS A 8 17.01 -7.10 -9.54
N GLY A 9 15.95 -7.68 -10.07
CA GLY A 9 14.58 -7.20 -9.87
C GLY A 9 14.12 -7.30 -8.41
N THR A 10 14.36 -8.45 -7.77
CA THR A 10 14.02 -8.68 -6.36
C THR A 10 14.82 -7.73 -5.46
N PHE A 11 16.11 -7.59 -5.68
CA PHE A 11 16.97 -6.67 -4.93
C PHE A 11 16.49 -5.23 -5.04
N LEU A 12 16.16 -4.78 -6.26
CA LEU A 12 15.67 -3.42 -6.51
C LEU A 12 14.36 -3.13 -5.76
N LEU A 13 13.37 -4.06 -5.82
CA LEU A 13 12.12 -3.92 -5.08
C LEU A 13 12.32 -3.90 -3.57
N THR A 14 13.18 -4.77 -3.06
CA THR A 14 13.48 -4.81 -1.63
C THR A 14 14.17 -3.55 -1.15
N SER A 15 15.14 -3.06 -1.93
CA SER A 15 15.83 -1.80 -1.61
C SER A 15 14.88 -0.60 -1.64
N ALA A 16 14.01 -0.52 -2.66
CA ALA A 16 12.99 0.52 -2.73
C ALA A 16 12.02 0.44 -1.53
N GLY A 17 11.59 -0.77 -1.17
CA GLY A 17 10.74 -1.00 -0.01
C GLY A 17 11.40 -0.58 1.30
N LEU A 18 12.69 -0.87 1.49
CA LEU A 18 13.44 -0.45 2.68
C LEU A 18 13.57 1.07 2.75
N ILE A 19 13.96 1.71 1.63
CA ILE A 19 14.07 3.17 1.54
C ILE A 19 12.71 3.82 1.88
N SER A 20 11.62 3.34 1.27
CA SER A 20 10.27 3.87 1.53
C SER A 20 9.85 3.73 3.00
N ARG A 21 10.23 2.64 3.67
CA ARG A 21 9.94 2.44 5.10
C ARG A 21 10.74 3.40 5.98
N ILE A 22 12.02 3.60 5.68
CA ILE A 22 12.87 4.59 6.39
C ILE A 22 12.29 6.00 6.20
N MET A 23 11.95 6.38 4.97
CA MET A 23 11.30 7.66 4.68
C MET A 23 9.96 7.80 5.42
N GLY A 24 9.14 6.74 5.44
CA GLY A 24 7.87 6.71 6.18
C GLY A 24 8.04 6.87 7.69
N PHE A 25 9.13 6.33 8.26
CA PHE A 25 9.46 6.53 9.66
C PHE A 25 9.75 8.02 9.98
N PHE A 26 10.61 8.66 9.21
CA PHE A 26 10.89 10.10 9.37
C PHE A 26 9.66 10.97 9.10
N TYR A 27 8.84 10.59 8.14
CA TYR A 27 7.56 11.27 7.88
C TYR A 27 6.62 11.24 9.09
N ARG A 28 6.55 10.13 9.83
CA ARG A 28 5.76 10.04 11.06
C ARG A 28 6.29 10.94 12.17
N ILE A 29 7.63 11.04 12.31
CA ILE A 29 8.25 11.99 13.24
C ILE A 29 7.85 13.42 12.87
N PHE A 30 7.94 13.77 11.58
CA PHE A 30 7.48 15.08 11.10
C PHE A 30 6.01 15.32 11.42
N LEU A 31 5.13 14.38 11.16
CA LEU A 31 3.70 14.51 11.48
C LEU A 31 3.47 14.69 12.98
N SER A 32 4.22 13.98 13.84
CA SER A 32 4.06 14.10 15.29
C SER A 32 4.33 15.52 15.80
N HIS A 33 5.28 16.21 15.19
CA HIS A 33 5.58 17.60 15.53
C HIS A 33 4.62 18.60 14.92
N THR A 34 3.97 18.28 13.80
CA THR A 34 3.13 19.23 13.05
C THR A 34 1.66 19.17 13.42
N ILE A 35 1.10 17.98 13.53
CA ILE A 35 -0.34 17.78 13.83
C ILE A 35 -0.61 17.27 15.25
N GLY A 36 0.45 16.98 16.01
CA GLY A 36 0.34 16.49 17.37
C GLY A 36 -0.20 15.06 17.50
N ALA A 37 -0.32 14.60 18.75
CA ALA A 37 -0.74 13.22 19.05
C ALA A 37 -2.19 12.95 18.66
N GLU A 38 -3.09 13.88 18.93
CA GLU A 38 -4.52 13.78 18.57
C GLU A 38 -4.72 13.73 17.05
N GLY A 39 -4.03 14.62 16.32
CA GLY A 39 -4.08 14.61 14.84
C GLY A 39 -3.54 13.32 14.24
N ILE A 40 -2.49 12.74 14.82
CA ILE A 40 -2.01 11.40 14.40
C ILE A 40 -3.07 10.35 14.74
N GLY A 41 -3.72 10.40 15.90
CA GLY A 41 -4.81 9.51 16.26
C GLY A 41 -5.93 9.53 15.21
N LEU A 42 -6.40 10.72 14.82
CA LEU A 42 -7.41 10.90 13.77
C LEU A 42 -6.94 10.32 12.41
N TYR A 43 -5.69 10.58 12.02
CA TYR A 43 -5.12 10.03 10.79
C TYR A 43 -5.07 8.49 10.82
N GLN A 44 -4.65 7.91 11.94
CA GLN A 44 -4.56 6.45 12.11
C GLN A 44 -5.94 5.76 12.14
N LEU A 45 -7.01 6.48 12.51
CA LEU A 45 -8.38 5.94 12.44
C LEU A 45 -8.84 5.72 10.99
N VAL A 46 -8.45 6.58 10.05
CA VAL A 46 -8.94 6.51 8.67
C VAL A 46 -8.09 5.59 7.77
N VAL A 47 -6.83 5.35 8.10
CA VAL A 47 -5.92 4.51 7.30
C VAL A 47 -6.42 3.07 7.12
N PRO A 48 -6.90 2.34 8.15
CA PRO A 48 -7.44 0.99 7.97
C PRO A 48 -8.71 0.95 7.12
N LEU A 49 -9.52 2.01 7.10
CA LEU A 49 -10.66 2.12 6.18
C LEU A 49 -10.18 2.12 4.73
N GLN A 50 -9.11 2.84 4.40
CA GLN A 50 -8.49 2.79 3.07
C GLN A 50 -8.04 1.37 2.71
N HIS A 51 -7.32 0.71 3.62
CA HIS A 51 -6.87 -0.66 3.37
C HIS A 51 -8.01 -1.64 3.20
N LEU A 52 -9.10 -1.49 3.96
CA LEU A 52 -10.30 -2.32 3.85
C LEU A 52 -10.94 -2.16 2.47
N VAL A 53 -11.13 -0.92 2.01
CA VAL A 53 -11.72 -0.63 0.70
C VAL A 53 -10.85 -1.17 -0.43
N LEU A 54 -9.55 -0.93 -0.39
CA LEU A 54 -8.62 -1.46 -1.40
C LEU A 54 -8.51 -2.99 -1.34
N ALA A 55 -8.65 -3.60 -0.17
CA ALA A 55 -8.72 -5.05 -0.05
C ALA A 55 -9.94 -5.62 -0.78
N MET A 56 -11.09 -4.97 -0.66
CA MET A 56 -12.33 -5.39 -1.31
C MET A 56 -12.32 -5.18 -2.83
N THR A 57 -11.74 -4.07 -3.29
CA THR A 57 -11.89 -3.61 -4.67
C THR A 57 -10.69 -3.94 -5.56
N THR A 58 -9.48 -3.97 -5.01
CA THR A 58 -8.26 -3.90 -5.83
C THR A 58 -7.22 -4.99 -5.52
N PHE A 59 -6.92 -5.30 -4.25
CA PHE A 59 -5.77 -6.15 -3.91
C PHE A 59 -5.86 -7.58 -4.43
N GLY A 60 -7.07 -8.17 -4.48
CA GLY A 60 -7.28 -9.48 -5.07
C GLY A 60 -7.05 -9.46 -6.58
N ILE A 61 -7.64 -8.47 -7.26
CA ILE A 61 -7.49 -8.27 -8.72
C ILE A 61 -6.03 -8.02 -9.06
N GLN A 62 -5.34 -7.15 -8.33
CA GLN A 62 -3.92 -6.87 -8.47
C GLN A 62 -3.07 -8.13 -8.46
N THR A 63 -3.29 -9.01 -7.49
CA THR A 63 -2.52 -10.24 -7.34
C THR A 63 -2.86 -11.24 -8.46
N ALA A 64 -4.14 -11.36 -8.83
CA ALA A 64 -4.58 -12.19 -9.96
C ALA A 64 -3.96 -11.70 -11.29
N LEU A 65 -4.00 -10.39 -11.56
CA LEU A 65 -3.39 -9.79 -12.75
C LEU A 65 -1.90 -10.12 -12.88
N SER A 66 -1.14 -9.93 -11.82
CA SER A 66 0.30 -10.23 -11.83
C SER A 66 0.58 -11.69 -12.20
N ARG A 67 -0.24 -12.63 -11.71
CA ARG A 67 -0.12 -14.07 -12.03
C ARG A 67 -0.53 -14.38 -13.46
N LEU A 68 -1.71 -13.93 -13.91
CA LEU A 68 -2.25 -14.18 -15.25
C LEU A 68 -1.34 -13.59 -16.32
N ILE A 69 -0.91 -12.34 -16.15
CA ILE A 69 0.02 -11.68 -17.08
C ILE A 69 1.35 -12.43 -17.16
N SER A 70 1.87 -12.90 -16.02
CA SER A 70 3.10 -13.69 -16.00
C SER A 70 2.94 -15.02 -16.74
N SER A 71 1.79 -15.70 -16.57
CA SER A 71 1.46 -16.96 -17.23
C SER A 71 1.36 -16.78 -18.76
N HIS A 72 0.50 -15.86 -19.22
CA HIS A 72 0.33 -15.58 -20.66
C HIS A 72 1.62 -15.09 -21.33
N THR A 73 2.40 -14.26 -20.61
CA THR A 73 3.70 -13.81 -21.12
C THR A 73 4.69 -14.97 -21.26
N ALA A 74 4.67 -15.94 -20.37
CA ALA A 74 5.52 -17.14 -20.45
C ALA A 74 5.14 -18.06 -21.62
N LEU A 75 3.85 -18.12 -21.98
CA LEU A 75 3.32 -18.84 -23.15
C LEU A 75 3.52 -18.08 -24.48
N GLY A 76 3.99 -16.82 -24.42
CA GLY A 76 4.14 -15.97 -25.61
C GLY A 76 2.84 -15.24 -26.04
N GLU A 77 1.77 -15.40 -25.30
CA GLU A 77 0.43 -14.87 -25.56
C GLU A 77 0.30 -13.40 -25.11
N LYS A 78 1.04 -12.50 -25.76
CA LYS A 78 1.09 -11.07 -25.37
C LYS A 78 -0.26 -10.36 -25.45
N LYS A 79 -1.11 -10.73 -26.41
CA LYS A 79 -2.46 -10.15 -26.55
C LYS A 79 -3.32 -10.51 -25.33
N GLU A 80 -3.33 -11.78 -24.94
CA GLU A 80 -4.07 -12.27 -23.77
C GLU A 80 -3.63 -11.56 -22.48
N ALA A 81 -2.31 -11.40 -22.30
CA ALA A 81 -1.78 -10.65 -21.16
C ALA A 81 -2.27 -9.17 -21.11
N GLN A 82 -2.37 -8.52 -22.28
CA GLN A 82 -2.88 -7.14 -22.40
C GLN A 82 -4.38 -7.06 -22.13
N ASP A 83 -5.15 -8.03 -22.61
CA ASP A 83 -6.60 -8.09 -22.38
C ASP A 83 -6.91 -8.33 -20.92
N CYS A 84 -6.20 -9.23 -20.25
CA CYS A 84 -6.30 -9.41 -18.81
C CYS A 84 -6.00 -8.10 -18.06
N PHE A 85 -4.94 -7.39 -18.46
CA PHE A 85 -4.59 -6.11 -17.85
C PHE A 85 -5.69 -5.06 -18.01
N ARG A 86 -6.23 -4.88 -19.23
CA ARG A 86 -7.30 -3.89 -19.50
C ARG A 86 -8.57 -4.19 -18.73
N ILE A 87 -9.04 -5.44 -18.82
CA ILE A 87 -10.25 -5.88 -18.14
C ILE A 87 -10.10 -5.77 -16.63
N GLY A 88 -8.98 -6.25 -16.07
CA GLY A 88 -8.76 -6.19 -14.64
C GLY A 88 -8.60 -4.77 -14.12
N THR A 89 -7.95 -3.87 -14.87
CA THR A 89 -7.85 -2.45 -14.52
C THR A 89 -9.21 -1.77 -14.58
N PHE A 90 -10.02 -2.05 -15.61
CA PHE A 90 -11.38 -1.54 -15.70
C PHE A 90 -12.25 -2.03 -14.54
N LEU A 91 -12.18 -3.31 -14.21
CA LEU A 91 -12.93 -3.90 -13.10
C LEU A 91 -12.53 -3.28 -11.75
N ALA A 92 -11.22 -3.14 -11.49
CA ALA A 92 -10.72 -2.51 -10.27
C ALA A 92 -11.12 -1.03 -10.18
N LEU A 93 -11.02 -0.29 -11.28
CA LEU A 93 -11.44 1.11 -11.36
C LEU A 93 -12.96 1.26 -11.13
N PHE A 94 -13.77 0.39 -11.72
CA PHE A 94 -15.22 0.39 -11.55
C PHE A 94 -15.62 0.10 -10.09
N LEU A 95 -15.05 -0.94 -9.49
CA LEU A 95 -15.33 -1.29 -8.10
C LEU A 95 -14.84 -0.22 -7.12
N SER A 96 -13.63 0.31 -7.33
CA SER A 96 -13.09 1.39 -6.49
C SER A 96 -13.85 2.70 -6.67
N GLY A 97 -14.37 2.97 -7.88
CA GLY A 97 -15.23 4.12 -8.15
C GLY A 97 -16.56 4.05 -7.40
N ILE A 98 -17.22 2.88 -7.41
CA ILE A 98 -18.45 2.64 -6.64
C ILE A 98 -18.17 2.80 -5.14
N ALA A 99 -17.07 2.21 -4.64
CA ALA A 99 -16.68 2.32 -3.25
C ALA A 99 -16.36 3.77 -2.85
N ALA A 100 -15.64 4.49 -3.71
CA ALA A 100 -15.34 5.91 -3.51
C ALA A 100 -16.60 6.75 -3.40
N TRP A 101 -17.54 6.57 -4.34
CA TRP A 101 -18.82 7.27 -4.34
C TRP A 101 -19.65 6.94 -3.09
N SER A 102 -19.73 5.66 -2.72
CA SER A 102 -20.48 5.21 -1.53
C SER A 102 -19.88 5.80 -0.25
N ILE A 103 -18.57 5.72 -0.07
CA ILE A 103 -17.91 6.24 1.15
C ILE A 103 -17.94 7.76 1.19
N PHE A 104 -17.82 8.44 0.06
CA PHE A 104 -17.96 9.89 -0.02
C PHE A 104 -19.36 10.34 0.40
N THR A 105 -20.40 9.68 -0.10
CA THR A 105 -21.80 10.01 0.18
C THR A 105 -22.18 9.68 1.63
N PHE A 106 -21.73 8.53 2.15
CA PHE A 106 -22.03 8.07 3.50
C PHE A 106 -20.91 8.36 4.49
N SER A 107 -20.07 9.38 4.24
CA SER A 107 -18.92 9.72 5.09
C SER A 107 -19.31 9.99 6.54
N ASP A 108 -20.43 10.69 6.79
CA ASP A 108 -20.96 10.96 8.12
C ASP A 108 -21.31 9.65 8.87
N PHE A 109 -21.97 8.70 8.18
CA PHE A 109 -22.28 7.39 8.76
C PHE A 109 -20.99 6.65 9.18
N PHE A 110 -19.96 6.64 8.33
CA PHE A 110 -18.68 6.02 8.66
C PHE A 110 -17.99 6.72 9.82
N ALA A 111 -18.00 8.05 9.86
CA ALA A 111 -17.38 8.83 10.93
C ALA A 111 -18.10 8.63 12.27
N VAL A 112 -19.42 8.77 12.31
CA VAL A 112 -20.20 8.78 13.55
C VAL A 112 -20.53 7.38 14.03
N GLN A 113 -20.99 6.48 13.15
CA GLN A 113 -21.47 5.16 13.57
C GLN A 113 -20.36 4.10 13.63
N ILE A 114 -19.40 4.14 12.70
CA ILE A 114 -18.35 3.11 12.63
C ILE A 114 -17.12 3.57 13.43
N LEU A 115 -16.52 4.71 13.07
CA LEU A 115 -15.30 5.19 13.75
C LEU A 115 -15.58 5.84 15.10
N LYS A 116 -16.83 6.21 15.38
CA LYS A 116 -17.24 6.90 16.61
C LYS A 116 -16.50 8.24 16.85
N GLU A 117 -16.07 8.88 15.75
CA GLU A 117 -15.30 10.12 15.77
C GLU A 117 -15.73 11.04 14.63
N PRO A 118 -16.65 12.01 14.89
CA PRO A 118 -17.18 12.91 13.87
C PRO A 118 -16.10 13.74 13.14
N ALA A 119 -14.97 14.04 13.82
CA ALA A 119 -13.87 14.81 13.24
C ALA A 119 -13.21 14.09 12.04
N THR A 120 -13.47 12.79 11.85
CA THR A 120 -12.93 12.02 10.71
C THR A 120 -13.74 12.18 9.43
N GLU A 121 -14.92 12.78 9.44
CA GLU A 121 -15.81 12.88 8.26
C GLU A 121 -15.11 13.53 7.06
N SER A 122 -14.52 14.70 7.27
CA SER A 122 -13.79 15.42 6.21
C SER A 122 -12.57 14.65 5.70
N LEU A 123 -11.90 13.92 6.58
CA LEU A 123 -10.77 13.05 6.24
C LEU A 123 -11.22 11.88 5.36
N ILE A 124 -12.35 11.25 5.70
CA ILE A 124 -12.95 10.14 4.95
C ILE A 124 -13.37 10.61 3.54
N ARG A 125 -14.00 11.79 3.43
CA ARG A 125 -14.39 12.35 2.12
C ARG A 125 -13.18 12.54 1.19
N LEU A 126 -12.11 13.13 1.71
CA LEU A 126 -10.90 13.34 0.93
C LEU A 126 -10.22 12.00 0.57
N LEU A 127 -10.18 11.06 1.54
CA LEU A 127 -9.60 9.74 1.34
C LEU A 127 -10.34 8.94 0.26
N ALA A 128 -11.67 9.04 0.22
CA ALA A 128 -12.49 8.33 -0.76
C ALA A 128 -12.10 8.69 -2.21
N LEU A 129 -11.72 9.95 -2.46
CA LEU A 129 -11.27 10.39 -3.77
C LEU A 129 -9.95 9.72 -4.20
N SER A 130 -9.16 9.18 -3.30
CA SER A 130 -7.89 8.50 -3.62
C SER A 130 -8.08 7.09 -4.19
N PHE A 131 -9.20 6.40 -3.91
CA PHE A 131 -9.37 4.99 -4.23
C PHE A 131 -9.29 4.66 -5.73
N PRO A 132 -9.93 5.40 -6.65
CA PRO A 132 -9.79 5.14 -8.08
C PRO A 132 -8.35 5.32 -8.57
N PHE A 133 -7.63 6.32 -8.08
CA PHE A 133 -6.23 6.57 -8.44
C PHE A 133 -5.31 5.46 -7.92
N ALA A 134 -5.49 5.06 -6.66
CA ALA A 134 -4.78 3.93 -6.07
C ALA A 134 -5.02 2.64 -6.86
N SER A 135 -6.26 2.36 -7.29
CA SER A 135 -6.59 1.15 -8.04
C SER A 135 -5.88 1.09 -9.39
N VAL A 136 -5.84 2.21 -10.14
CA VAL A 136 -5.13 2.29 -11.43
C VAL A 136 -3.63 2.07 -11.22
N HIS A 137 -3.01 2.80 -10.29
CA HIS A 137 -1.60 2.66 -9.95
C HIS A 137 -1.23 1.22 -9.59
N LEU A 138 -2.01 0.58 -8.72
CA LEU A 138 -1.79 -0.79 -8.27
C LEU A 138 -1.92 -1.82 -9.41
N CYS A 139 -2.90 -1.66 -10.32
CA CYS A 139 -3.05 -2.53 -11.48
C CYS A 139 -1.90 -2.39 -12.46
N VAL A 140 -1.41 -1.17 -12.69
CA VAL A 140 -0.23 -0.93 -13.55
C VAL A 140 1.03 -1.53 -12.93
N ASN A 141 1.22 -1.40 -11.62
CA ASN A 141 2.32 -2.07 -10.91
C ASN A 141 2.25 -3.59 -11.11
N SER A 142 1.06 -4.17 -11.04
CA SER A 142 0.86 -5.61 -11.26
C SER A 142 1.18 -6.04 -12.68
N TYR A 143 0.84 -5.22 -13.69
CA TYR A 143 1.22 -5.46 -15.07
C TYR A 143 2.74 -5.55 -15.25
N TYR A 144 3.47 -4.57 -14.72
CA TYR A 144 4.93 -4.59 -14.81
C TYR A 144 5.56 -5.74 -13.99
N LEU A 145 4.99 -6.09 -12.83
CA LEU A 145 5.41 -7.27 -12.06
C LEU A 145 5.18 -8.56 -12.84
N GLY A 146 4.02 -8.70 -13.48
CA GLY A 146 3.71 -9.84 -14.36
C GLY A 146 4.68 -9.96 -15.54
N LEU A 147 5.12 -8.83 -16.10
CA LEU A 147 6.18 -8.77 -17.11
C LEU A 147 7.60 -8.97 -16.54
N LYS A 148 7.73 -9.19 -15.22
CA LYS A 148 9.02 -9.31 -14.51
C LYS A 148 9.91 -8.06 -14.62
N LYS A 149 9.29 -6.88 -14.78
CA LYS A 149 9.95 -5.56 -14.82
C LYS A 149 9.76 -4.87 -13.47
N ALA A 150 10.56 -5.26 -12.47
CA ALA A 150 10.46 -4.75 -11.10
C ALA A 150 10.89 -3.27 -10.94
N SER A 151 11.57 -2.69 -11.94
CA SER A 151 12.03 -1.30 -11.89
C SER A 151 10.90 -0.29 -11.80
N PHE A 152 9.78 -0.53 -12.48
CA PHE A 152 8.65 0.37 -12.46
C PHE A 152 7.96 0.41 -11.07
N PRO A 153 7.53 -0.73 -10.48
CA PRO A 153 6.96 -0.71 -9.14
C PRO A 153 7.91 -0.16 -8.06
N ALA A 154 9.22 -0.41 -8.18
CA ALA A 154 10.21 0.15 -7.28
C ALA A 154 10.31 1.68 -7.40
N ALA A 155 10.30 2.21 -8.61
CA ALA A 155 10.36 3.66 -8.86
C ALA A 155 9.07 4.36 -8.39
N THR A 156 7.90 3.80 -8.70
CA THR A 156 6.61 4.38 -8.28
C THR A 156 6.44 4.37 -6.77
N GLN A 157 6.92 3.34 -6.06
CA GLN A 157 6.89 3.28 -4.60
C GLN A 157 7.72 4.42 -3.96
N ILE A 158 8.89 4.70 -4.51
CA ILE A 158 9.73 5.82 -4.03
C ILE A 158 9.07 7.16 -4.39
N LEU A 159 8.57 7.31 -5.62
CA LEU A 159 7.86 8.50 -6.07
C LEU A 159 6.67 8.83 -5.17
N GLU A 160 5.81 7.84 -4.89
CA GLU A 160 4.66 7.98 -4.01
C GLU A 160 5.08 8.51 -2.63
N GLN A 161 6.12 7.93 -2.05
CA GLN A 161 6.60 8.37 -0.74
C GLN A 161 7.21 9.78 -0.76
N LEU A 162 7.97 10.12 -1.80
CA LEU A 162 8.53 11.47 -1.98
C LEU A 162 7.42 12.51 -2.15
N VAL A 163 6.44 12.24 -3.02
CA VAL A 163 5.32 13.17 -3.23
C VAL A 163 4.50 13.33 -1.95
N ARG A 164 4.24 12.25 -1.21
CA ARG A 164 3.53 12.31 0.08
C ARG A 164 4.23 13.25 1.06
N ILE A 165 5.54 13.07 1.26
CA ILE A 165 6.31 13.91 2.19
C ILE A 165 6.33 15.35 1.71
N PHE A 166 6.70 15.58 0.44
CA PHE A 166 6.83 16.92 -0.12
C PHE A 166 5.52 17.69 -0.09
N SER A 167 4.41 17.06 -0.53
CA SER A 167 3.09 17.70 -0.53
C SER A 167 2.60 18.03 0.88
N THR A 168 2.83 17.14 1.85
CA THR A 168 2.47 17.42 3.24
C THR A 168 3.29 18.56 3.83
N CYS A 169 4.60 18.61 3.56
CA CYS A 169 5.47 19.73 3.98
C CYS A 169 5.02 21.05 3.34
N LEU A 170 4.68 21.02 2.05
CA LEU A 170 4.20 22.20 1.34
C LEU A 170 2.86 22.70 1.92
N LEU A 171 1.91 21.79 2.14
CA LEU A 171 0.62 22.13 2.75
C LEU A 171 0.79 22.70 4.17
N TRP A 172 1.69 22.13 4.96
CA TRP A 172 2.03 22.64 6.27
C TRP A 172 2.54 24.07 6.20
N GLN A 173 3.48 24.39 5.30
CA GLN A 173 3.98 25.77 5.11
C GLN A 173 2.89 26.72 4.66
N ILE A 174 1.97 26.30 3.78
CA ILE A 174 0.83 27.11 3.34
C ILE A 174 -0.10 27.39 4.53
N CYS A 175 -0.39 26.40 5.37
CA CYS A 175 -1.22 26.59 6.55
C CYS A 175 -0.59 27.61 7.51
N LEU A 176 0.72 27.51 7.76
CA LEU A 176 1.46 28.45 8.61
C LEU A 176 1.42 29.89 8.04
N SER A 177 1.70 30.03 6.74
CA SER A 177 1.74 31.35 6.09
C SER A 177 0.38 32.05 6.06
N ARG A 178 -0.71 31.27 6.07
CA ARG A 178 -2.08 31.78 6.04
C ARG A 178 -2.76 31.79 7.43
N ASN A 179 -2.05 31.45 8.49
CA ASN A 179 -2.59 31.29 9.84
C ASN A 179 -3.81 30.34 9.91
N ILE A 180 -3.78 29.28 9.09
CA ILE A 180 -4.80 28.22 9.10
C ILE A 180 -4.36 27.16 10.10
N ALA A 181 -5.30 26.65 10.91
CA ALA A 181 -5.03 25.57 11.85
C ALA A 181 -4.53 24.30 11.11
N VAL A 182 -3.40 23.77 11.55
CA VAL A 182 -2.81 22.56 11.02
C VAL A 182 -3.54 21.36 11.62
N THR A 183 -4.17 20.54 10.78
CA THR A 183 -4.97 19.38 11.21
C THR A 183 -4.51 18.10 10.50
N ALA A 184 -5.07 16.95 10.88
CA ALA A 184 -4.84 15.67 10.20
C ALA A 184 -5.14 15.70 8.69
N MET A 185 -5.90 16.71 8.22
CA MET A 185 -6.23 16.90 6.81
C MET A 185 -4.99 17.01 5.92
N ILE A 186 -3.90 17.64 6.38
CA ILE A 186 -2.67 17.76 5.58
C ILE A 186 -2.03 16.38 5.30
N ALA A 187 -2.11 15.44 6.24
CA ALA A 187 -1.58 14.09 6.08
C ALA A 187 -2.41 13.27 5.07
N VAL A 188 -3.75 13.38 5.15
CA VAL A 188 -4.66 12.73 4.20
C VAL A 188 -4.54 13.35 2.81
N ALA A 189 -4.43 14.70 2.72
CA ALA A 189 -4.20 15.40 1.45
C ALA A 189 -2.86 15.01 0.82
N GLY A 190 -1.81 14.88 1.62
CA GLY A 190 -0.52 14.36 1.14
C GLY A 190 -0.61 12.94 0.60
N SER A 191 -1.39 12.08 1.25
CA SER A 191 -1.67 10.72 0.77
C SER A 191 -2.48 10.74 -0.53
N PHE A 192 -3.51 11.56 -0.63
CA PHE A 192 -4.28 11.73 -1.88
C PHE A 192 -3.40 12.20 -3.05
N LEU A 193 -2.58 13.23 -2.83
CA LEU A 193 -1.67 13.76 -3.86
C LEU A 193 -0.62 12.73 -4.29
N SER A 194 -0.15 11.90 -3.39
CA SER A 194 0.79 10.83 -3.72
C SER A 194 0.16 9.75 -4.60
N GLU A 195 -1.07 9.34 -4.32
CA GLU A 195 -1.81 8.38 -5.17
C GLU A 195 -2.13 8.97 -6.55
N LEU A 196 -2.51 10.24 -6.59
CA LEU A 196 -2.75 10.96 -7.85
C LEU A 196 -1.47 11.00 -8.70
N ALA A 197 -0.33 11.38 -8.11
CA ALA A 197 0.94 11.42 -8.81
C ALA A 197 1.38 10.04 -9.30
N ALA A 198 1.22 9.00 -8.49
CA ALA A 198 1.51 7.62 -8.87
C ALA A 198 0.61 7.13 -10.01
N ALA A 199 -0.67 7.48 -9.98
CA ALA A 199 -1.62 7.17 -11.07
C ALA A 199 -1.26 7.89 -12.36
N LEU A 200 -0.92 9.19 -12.30
CA LEU A 200 -0.47 9.96 -13.46
C LEU A 200 0.82 9.40 -14.06
N CYS A 201 1.81 9.09 -13.23
CA CYS A 201 3.05 8.45 -13.66
C CYS A 201 2.76 7.09 -14.34
N SER A 202 1.86 6.30 -13.76
CA SER A 202 1.43 5.02 -14.32
C SER A 202 0.75 5.16 -15.68
N PHE A 203 -0.14 6.14 -15.81
CA PHE A 203 -0.82 6.45 -17.07
C PHE A 203 0.16 6.90 -18.16
N ILE A 204 1.09 7.80 -17.84
CA ILE A 204 2.12 8.26 -18.76
C ILE A 204 3.00 7.10 -19.23
N CYS A 205 3.47 6.26 -18.30
CA CYS A 205 4.32 5.13 -18.64
C CYS A 205 3.62 4.09 -19.53
N ILE A 206 2.32 3.84 -19.32
CA ILE A 206 1.55 2.95 -20.21
C ILE A 206 1.32 3.58 -21.57
N SER A 207 1.00 4.87 -21.62
CA SER A 207 0.77 5.60 -22.88
C SER A 207 2.03 5.67 -23.76
N LEU A 208 3.20 5.82 -23.13
CA LEU A 208 4.49 5.82 -23.83
C LEU A 208 4.94 4.41 -24.24
N ASN A 209 4.39 3.38 -23.61
CA ASN A 209 4.75 2.00 -23.92
C ASN A 209 3.82 1.46 -25.03
N SER A 210 4.21 1.65 -26.29
CA SER A 210 3.49 1.20 -27.49
C SER A 210 3.19 -0.30 -27.53
N SER A 211 3.65 -1.07 -26.54
CA SER A 211 3.31 -2.50 -26.41
C SER A 211 1.84 -2.74 -26.06
N VAL A 212 1.11 -1.74 -25.53
CA VAL A 212 -0.32 -1.86 -25.24
C VAL A 212 -1.13 -1.42 -26.46
N SER A 213 -1.13 -2.28 -27.49
CA SER A 213 -1.86 -2.03 -28.74
C SER A 213 -3.37 -2.03 -28.48
N SER A 214 -4.08 -1.08 -29.11
CA SER A 214 -5.55 -1.07 -29.11
C SER A 214 -6.06 -2.11 -30.11
N HIS A 215 -6.46 -3.27 -29.62
CA HIS A 215 -7.17 -4.29 -30.39
C HIS A 215 -8.50 -4.65 -29.73
N HIS A 216 -9.39 -5.26 -30.50
CA HIS A 216 -10.68 -5.71 -29.95
C HIS A 216 -10.45 -6.87 -28.97
N ILE A 217 -11.07 -6.74 -27.78
CA ILE A 217 -10.95 -7.76 -26.73
C ILE A 217 -11.83 -8.95 -27.10
N GLU A 218 -11.21 -10.12 -27.25
CA GLU A 218 -11.94 -11.36 -27.49
C GLU A 218 -12.47 -11.91 -26.15
N LYS A 219 -13.75 -12.33 -26.13
CA LYS A 219 -14.41 -13.01 -24.98
C LYS A 219 -14.24 -12.30 -23.63
N PRO A 220 -14.67 -11.05 -23.48
CA PRO A 220 -14.46 -10.28 -22.25
C PRO A 220 -15.07 -10.94 -20.99
N VAL A 221 -16.23 -11.59 -21.12
CA VAL A 221 -16.91 -12.27 -20.01
C VAL A 221 -16.09 -13.44 -19.47
N GLN A 222 -15.45 -14.21 -20.35
CA GLN A 222 -14.60 -15.33 -19.94
C GLN A 222 -13.38 -14.85 -19.15
N LYS A 223 -12.79 -13.73 -19.55
CA LYS A 223 -11.66 -13.12 -18.84
C LYS A 223 -12.05 -12.52 -17.49
N ILE A 224 -13.24 -11.89 -17.40
CA ILE A 224 -13.78 -11.43 -16.12
C ILE A 224 -13.95 -12.61 -15.17
N SER A 225 -14.48 -13.74 -15.67
CA SER A 225 -14.64 -14.96 -14.87
C SER A 225 -13.28 -15.52 -14.41
N GLU A 226 -12.30 -15.57 -15.28
CA GLU A 226 -10.94 -16.06 -14.98
C GLU A 226 -10.27 -15.19 -13.89
N ILE A 227 -10.31 -13.86 -14.08
CA ILE A 227 -9.79 -12.91 -13.08
C ILE A 227 -10.56 -13.06 -11.77
N GLY A 228 -11.90 -13.17 -11.81
CA GLY A 228 -12.77 -13.29 -10.63
C GLY A 228 -12.48 -14.54 -9.82
N HIS A 229 -12.39 -15.70 -10.47
CA HIS A 229 -12.07 -16.96 -9.80
C HIS A 229 -10.73 -16.95 -9.08
N MET A 230 -9.73 -16.27 -9.65
CA MET A 230 -8.41 -16.13 -9.02
C MET A 230 -8.39 -15.03 -7.97
N ALA A 231 -9.06 -13.90 -8.20
CA ALA A 231 -9.08 -12.76 -7.30
C ALA A 231 -9.91 -13.02 -6.03
N LEU A 232 -11.03 -13.74 -6.12
CA LEU A 232 -11.97 -13.95 -5.02
C LEU A 232 -11.31 -14.55 -3.76
N PRO A 233 -10.61 -15.69 -3.82
CA PRO A 233 -9.97 -16.26 -2.62
C PRO A 233 -8.85 -15.37 -2.06
N LEU A 234 -8.14 -14.64 -2.93
CA LEU A 234 -7.09 -13.70 -2.55
C LEU A 234 -7.67 -12.47 -1.85
N THR A 235 -8.81 -11.97 -2.37
CA THR A 235 -9.57 -10.87 -1.75
C THR A 235 -10.05 -11.27 -0.37
N LEU A 236 -10.63 -12.46 -0.22
CA LEU A 236 -11.17 -12.93 1.06
C LEU A 236 -10.09 -12.99 2.15
N ASN A 237 -8.92 -13.52 1.84
CA ASN A 237 -7.79 -13.55 2.79
C ASN A 237 -7.34 -12.13 3.21
N ARG A 238 -7.22 -11.21 2.25
CA ARG A 238 -6.85 -9.81 2.52
C ARG A 238 -7.93 -9.08 3.29
N LEU A 239 -9.20 -9.36 2.96
CA LEU A 239 -10.36 -8.76 3.61
C LEU A 239 -10.41 -9.13 5.10
N LEU A 240 -10.20 -10.41 5.45
CA LEU A 240 -10.18 -10.85 6.84
C LEU A 240 -9.15 -10.07 7.67
N LEU A 241 -7.92 -9.93 7.16
CA LEU A 241 -6.87 -9.16 7.84
C LEU A 241 -7.23 -7.67 7.96
N SER A 242 -7.81 -7.09 6.91
CA SER A 242 -8.20 -5.67 6.92
C SER A 242 -9.38 -5.39 7.85
N VAL A 243 -10.34 -6.32 7.95
CA VAL A 243 -11.45 -6.22 8.91
C VAL A 243 -10.94 -6.29 10.34
N LEU A 244 -10.03 -7.22 10.66
CA LEU A 244 -9.43 -7.31 11.99
C LEU A 244 -8.70 -6.01 12.36
N ALA A 245 -7.91 -5.45 11.45
CA ALA A 245 -7.24 -4.18 11.65
C ALA A 245 -8.23 -3.01 11.83
N ALA A 246 -9.32 -2.99 11.08
CA ALA A 246 -10.36 -1.96 11.23
C ALA A 246 -11.10 -2.08 12.58
N ILE A 247 -11.36 -3.29 13.06
CA ILE A 247 -11.94 -3.53 14.38
C ILE A 247 -11.00 -3.06 15.48
N GLU A 248 -9.72 -3.41 15.41
CA GLU A 248 -8.69 -3.00 16.36
C GLU A 248 -8.64 -1.47 16.51
N VAL A 249 -8.59 -0.76 15.39
CA VAL A 249 -8.52 0.71 15.34
C VAL A 249 -9.72 1.39 16.02
N VAL A 250 -10.91 0.81 15.89
CA VAL A 250 -12.13 1.34 16.53
C VAL A 250 -12.18 0.97 18.01
N LEU A 251 -11.82 -0.26 18.35
CA LEU A 251 -11.94 -0.76 19.73
C LEU A 251 -10.96 -0.09 20.70
N ILE A 252 -9.71 0.16 20.30
CA ILE A 252 -8.71 0.73 21.23
C ILE A 252 -9.15 2.09 21.79
N PRO A 253 -9.50 3.12 20.99
CA PRO A 253 -9.97 4.39 21.52
C PRO A 253 -11.26 4.26 22.33
N GLN A 254 -12.18 3.36 21.92
CA GLN A 254 -13.42 3.16 22.68
C GLN A 254 -13.16 2.56 24.07
N CYS A 255 -12.31 1.54 24.17
CA CYS A 255 -11.93 0.96 25.46
C CYS A 255 -11.25 1.99 26.36
N LEU A 256 -10.40 2.87 25.81
CA LEU A 256 -9.77 3.95 26.55
C LEU A 256 -10.81 4.94 27.10
N ARG A 257 -11.84 5.29 26.31
CA ARG A 257 -12.97 6.13 26.76
C ARG A 257 -13.79 5.44 27.87
N MET A 258 -14.02 4.13 27.74
CA MET A 258 -14.71 3.34 28.79
C MET A 258 -13.92 3.31 30.11
N TYR A 259 -12.59 3.38 30.04
CA TYR A 259 -11.71 3.50 31.21
C TYR A 259 -11.75 4.88 31.88
N GLY A 260 -12.44 5.86 31.29
CA GLY A 260 -12.66 7.18 31.84
C GLY A 260 -11.85 8.32 31.21
N LEU A 261 -11.12 8.05 30.12
CA LEU A 261 -10.43 9.10 29.37
C LEU A 261 -11.41 9.92 28.52
N SER A 262 -11.15 11.23 28.42
CA SER A 262 -11.88 12.08 27.48
C SER A 262 -11.63 11.64 26.01
N PRO A 263 -12.50 12.00 25.05
CA PRO A 263 -12.31 11.66 23.65
C PRO A 263 -10.95 12.10 23.08
N SER A 264 -10.51 13.32 23.39
CA SER A 264 -9.22 13.86 22.94
C SER A 264 -8.03 13.13 23.57
N GLU A 265 -8.08 12.81 24.87
CA GLU A 265 -7.05 12.03 25.55
C GLU A 265 -6.95 10.60 24.99
N ALA A 266 -8.08 9.94 24.75
CA ALA A 266 -8.11 8.61 24.16
C ALA A 266 -7.49 8.58 22.75
N LEU A 267 -7.81 9.56 21.90
CA LEU A 267 -7.23 9.74 20.58
C LEU A 267 -5.74 10.05 20.64
N SER A 268 -5.33 10.93 21.55
CA SER A 268 -3.93 11.29 21.75
C SER A 268 -3.11 10.08 22.17
N LEU A 269 -3.60 9.29 23.14
CA LEU A 269 -2.93 8.09 23.61
C LEU A 269 -2.86 7.01 22.50
N TYR A 270 -3.95 6.84 21.75
CA TYR A 270 -3.99 5.96 20.58
C TYR A 270 -2.98 6.42 19.51
N GLY A 271 -2.92 7.72 19.21
CA GLY A 271 -1.98 8.31 18.26
C GLY A 271 -0.52 8.13 18.67
N VAL A 272 -0.21 8.33 19.96
CA VAL A 272 1.13 8.06 20.51
C VAL A 272 1.48 6.58 20.37
N PHE A 273 0.56 5.69 20.74
CA PHE A 273 0.81 4.25 20.67
C PHE A 273 1.02 3.76 19.23
N THR A 274 0.05 4.00 18.35
CA THR A 274 0.04 3.43 16.98
C THR A 274 0.85 4.24 15.97
N GLY A 275 0.88 5.56 16.13
CA GLY A 275 1.55 6.48 15.20
C GLY A 275 3.01 6.76 15.54
N MET A 276 3.39 6.66 16.81
CA MET A 276 4.74 7.00 17.28
C MET A 276 5.47 5.79 17.90
N ALA A 277 4.94 5.18 18.96
CA ALA A 277 5.64 4.14 19.71
C ALA A 277 5.79 2.83 18.91
N LEU A 278 4.70 2.28 18.38
CA LEU A 278 4.73 1.06 17.59
C LEU A 278 5.70 1.10 16.40
N PRO A 279 5.73 2.15 15.57
CA PRO A 279 6.70 2.26 14.49
C PRO A 279 8.15 2.28 14.96
N CYS A 280 8.44 2.91 16.11
CA CYS A 280 9.78 2.91 16.71
C CYS A 280 10.16 1.51 17.18
N ILE A 281 9.28 0.83 17.92
CA ILE A 281 9.50 -0.52 18.45
C ILE A 281 9.65 -1.52 17.31
N LEU A 282 8.84 -1.39 16.25
CA LEU A 282 8.85 -2.31 15.11
C LEU A 282 9.88 -1.95 14.02
N PHE A 283 10.60 -0.83 14.17
CA PHE A 283 11.61 -0.42 13.18
C PHE A 283 12.70 -1.48 12.94
N PRO A 284 13.28 -2.13 13.97
CA PRO A 284 14.22 -3.23 13.75
C PRO A 284 13.63 -4.38 12.94
N SER A 285 12.34 -4.70 13.13
CA SER A 285 11.64 -5.74 12.36
C SER A 285 11.55 -5.42 10.87
N THR A 286 11.56 -4.14 10.50
CA THR A 286 11.61 -3.68 9.11
C THR A 286 12.91 -4.07 8.43
N VAL A 287 14.03 -3.93 9.14
CA VAL A 287 15.36 -4.30 8.63
C VAL A 287 15.46 -5.82 8.51
N THR A 288 15.01 -6.56 9.53
CA THR A 288 15.05 -8.03 9.54
C THR A 288 14.15 -8.64 8.46
N SER A 289 12.95 -8.08 8.24
CA SER A 289 12.05 -8.53 7.18
C SER A 289 12.64 -8.28 5.78
N SER A 290 13.31 -7.14 5.59
CA SER A 290 13.99 -6.83 4.33
C SER A 290 15.18 -7.76 4.06
N ALA A 291 15.96 -8.07 5.10
CA ALA A 291 17.04 -9.05 5.02
C ALA A 291 16.51 -10.45 4.65
N SER A 292 15.37 -10.86 5.21
CA SER A 292 14.72 -12.14 4.90
C SER A 292 14.29 -12.24 3.43
N VAL A 293 13.76 -11.16 2.84
CA VAL A 293 13.37 -11.13 1.42
C VAL A 293 14.56 -11.28 0.48
N ILE A 294 15.72 -10.69 0.83
CA ILE A 294 16.97 -10.84 0.06
C ILE A 294 17.58 -12.24 0.26
N LEU A 295 17.49 -12.77 1.48
CA LEU A 295 18.08 -14.04 1.85
C LEU A 295 17.40 -15.21 1.13
N MET A 296 16.08 -15.19 1.01
CA MET A 296 15.30 -16.31 0.47
C MET A 296 15.74 -16.73 -0.95
N PRO A 297 15.87 -15.83 -1.95
CA PRO A 297 16.38 -16.21 -3.27
C PRO A 297 17.83 -16.70 -3.24
N SER A 298 18.67 -16.07 -2.39
CA SER A 298 20.09 -16.45 -2.26
C SER A 298 20.27 -17.86 -1.69
N VAL A 299 19.45 -18.23 -0.71
CA VAL A 299 19.43 -19.58 -0.14
C VAL A 299 18.94 -20.59 -1.18
N ALA A 300 17.86 -20.28 -1.90
CA ALA A 300 17.33 -21.17 -2.94
C ALA A 300 18.36 -21.45 -4.04
N GLU A 301 19.12 -20.42 -4.46
CA GLU A 301 20.20 -20.61 -5.43
C GLU A 301 21.32 -21.51 -4.91
N MET A 302 21.81 -21.25 -3.69
CA MET A 302 22.85 -22.06 -3.07
C MET A 302 22.40 -23.49 -2.82
N GLN A 303 21.11 -23.71 -2.53
CA GLN A 303 20.52 -25.03 -2.40
C GLN A 303 20.53 -25.77 -3.74
N ALA A 304 20.15 -25.10 -4.84
CA ALA A 304 20.21 -25.67 -6.18
C ALA A 304 21.64 -26.02 -6.63
N LEU A 305 22.65 -25.30 -6.13
CA LEU A 305 24.08 -25.54 -6.39
C LEU A 305 24.73 -26.54 -5.40
N GLY A 306 23.98 -27.07 -4.41
CA GLY A 306 24.50 -28.00 -3.42
C GLY A 306 25.45 -27.39 -2.36
N HIS A 307 25.49 -26.06 -2.23
CA HIS A 307 26.42 -25.35 -1.35
C HIS A 307 25.93 -25.27 0.12
N HIS A 308 25.65 -26.40 0.75
CA HIS A 308 25.08 -26.47 2.12
C HIS A 308 25.89 -25.75 3.19
N LYS A 309 27.23 -25.72 3.08
CA LYS A 309 28.09 -24.99 4.04
C LYS A 309 27.87 -23.47 3.95
N LYS A 310 27.71 -22.92 2.73
CA LYS A 310 27.43 -21.49 2.52
C LYS A 310 26.04 -21.11 3.03
N ILE A 311 25.04 -21.98 2.82
CA ILE A 311 23.67 -21.76 3.34
C ILE A 311 23.72 -21.64 4.85
N ARG A 312 24.34 -22.60 5.53
CA ARG A 312 24.46 -22.58 7.02
C ARG A 312 25.15 -21.31 7.51
N TYR A 313 26.23 -20.90 6.88
CA TYR A 313 26.97 -19.70 7.24
C TYR A 313 26.12 -18.43 7.09
N ILE A 314 25.51 -18.22 5.92
CA ILE A 314 24.69 -17.03 5.65
C ILE A 314 23.46 -17.00 6.56
N THR A 315 22.74 -18.11 6.72
CA THR A 315 21.57 -18.19 7.60
C THR A 315 21.98 -17.87 9.06
N ARG A 316 23.06 -18.47 9.55
CA ARG A 316 23.56 -18.20 10.92
C ARG A 316 23.92 -16.74 11.10
N THR A 317 24.67 -16.15 10.16
CA THR A 317 25.09 -14.73 10.24
C THR A 317 23.88 -13.80 10.21
N THR A 318 22.92 -14.05 9.33
CA THR A 318 21.67 -13.24 9.25
C THR A 318 20.85 -13.39 10.53
N CYS A 319 20.65 -14.61 11.03
CA CYS A 319 19.92 -14.81 12.29
C CYS A 319 20.59 -14.10 13.47
N THR A 320 21.93 -14.20 13.58
CA THR A 320 22.68 -13.48 14.63
C THR A 320 22.52 -11.97 14.50
N ALA A 321 22.64 -11.42 13.29
CA ALA A 321 22.42 -10.00 13.05
C ALA A 321 20.99 -9.57 13.39
N CYS A 322 19.99 -10.38 13.03
CA CYS A 322 18.58 -10.10 13.36
C CYS A 322 18.31 -10.10 14.87
N ILE A 323 18.93 -11.04 15.61
CA ILE A 323 18.82 -11.09 17.07
C ILE A 323 19.48 -9.86 17.70
N LEU A 324 20.67 -9.48 17.25
CA LEU A 324 21.36 -8.29 17.76
C LEU A 324 20.65 -6.98 17.45
N LEU A 325 19.90 -6.92 16.36
CA LEU A 325 19.09 -5.75 15.99
C LEU A 325 17.75 -5.68 16.74
N GLY A 326 17.27 -6.82 17.25
CA GLY A 326 16.01 -6.89 17.99
C GLY A 326 16.16 -6.87 19.52
N SER A 327 17.41 -7.00 20.02
CA SER A 327 17.75 -6.91 21.44
C SER A 327 18.11 -5.48 21.84
#